data_f2a06863af17ace09860129870e067fb
#
_entry.id   f2a06863af17ace09860129870e067fb
#
_cell.length_a   1.000
_cell.length_b   1.000
_cell.length_c   1.000
_cell.angle_alpha   90.00
_cell.angle_beta   90.00
_cell.angle_gamma   90.00
#
_symmetry.space_group_name_H-M   'P 1'
#
loop_
_entity.id
_entity.type
_entity.pdbx_description
1 polymer ?
#
loop_
_entity_poly.entity_id
_entity_poly.type
_entity_poly.pdbx_seq_one_letter_code
_entity_poly.pdbx_strand_id
1 'polypeptide(L)' 'MKPEILKLEAGRYALLKIDDRYYASVVCGSSAGYTLNIPITSEQVSDVMEDDQLLDELVGEIAFAPKRYLAQHVSFDN' A
#
# COMPACT_ATOMS: atom_id res chain seq x y z
N MET A 1 2.15 18.76 -3.34
CA MET A 1 1.97 17.37 -3.77
C MET A 1 0.70 16.81 -3.17
N LYS A 2 -0.21 16.36 -4.00
CA LYS A 2 -1.48 15.80 -3.54
C LYS A 2 -1.60 14.35 -3.96
N PRO A 3 -1.67 13.42 -3.01
CA PRO A 3 -1.90 12.03 -3.36
C PRO A 3 -3.32 11.84 -3.90
N GLU A 4 -3.42 11.05 -4.94
CA GLU A 4 -4.70 10.62 -5.47
C GLU A 4 -5.03 9.27 -4.88
N ILE A 5 -6.19 9.15 -4.22
CA ILE A 5 -6.59 7.88 -3.62
C ILE A 5 -7.35 7.08 -4.67
N LEU A 6 -6.77 5.95 -5.06
CA LEU A 6 -7.37 5.09 -6.06
C LEU A 6 -8.35 4.09 -5.45
N LYS A 7 -8.04 3.60 -4.26
CA LYS A 7 -8.90 2.69 -3.53
C LYS A 7 -8.51 2.76 -2.06
N LEU A 8 -9.50 2.71 -1.18
CA LEU A 8 -9.28 2.84 0.26
C LEU A 8 -10.19 1.91 1.04
N GLU A 9 -9.60 1.25 2.02
CA GLU A 9 -10.35 0.54 3.05
C GLU A 9 -9.83 1.03 4.38
N ALA A 10 -10.65 1.79 5.11
CA ALA A 10 -10.23 2.45 6.34
C ALA A 10 -9.68 1.44 7.35
N GLY A 11 -8.55 1.79 7.95
CA GLY A 11 -7.91 0.94 8.94
C GLY A 11 -7.14 -0.24 8.36
N ARG A 12 -7.10 -0.39 7.06
CA ARG A 12 -6.45 -1.52 6.41
C ARG A 12 -5.44 -1.13 5.34
N TYR A 13 -5.87 -0.42 4.31
CA TYR A 13 -4.96 -0.03 3.23
C TYR A 13 -5.48 1.16 2.43
N ALA A 14 -4.60 1.75 1.64
CA ALA A 14 -4.96 2.70 0.60
C ALA A 14 -4.05 2.51 -0.60
N LEU A 15 -4.61 2.53 -1.79
CA LEU A 15 -3.81 2.57 -3.02
C LEU A 15 -3.73 4.02 -3.45
N LEU A 16 -2.52 4.51 -3.62
CA LEU A 16 -2.26 5.92 -3.88
C LEU A 16 -1.46 6.13 -5.16
N LYS A 17 -1.72 7.25 -5.79
CA LYS A 17 -0.87 7.74 -6.87
C LYS A 17 -0.34 9.12 -6.47
N ILE A 18 0.97 9.27 -6.49
CA ILE A 18 1.64 10.53 -6.19
C ILE A 18 2.60 10.84 -7.32
N ASP A 19 2.36 11.94 -8.02
CA ASP A 19 3.04 12.26 -9.26
C ASP A 19 2.81 11.09 -10.22
N ASP A 20 3.73 10.50 -10.85
CA ASP A 20 3.51 9.38 -11.74
C ASP A 20 3.86 8.03 -11.12
N ARG A 21 3.85 7.98 -9.78
CA ARG A 21 4.23 6.77 -9.03
C ARG A 21 3.07 6.25 -8.21
N TYR A 22 3.05 4.95 -8.02
CA TYR A 22 1.98 4.27 -7.30
C TYR A 22 2.51 3.66 -6.01
N TYR A 23 1.65 3.65 -4.99
CA TYR A 23 2.01 3.13 -3.66
C TYR A 23 0.86 2.37 -3.06
N ALA A 24 1.21 1.31 -2.33
CA ALA A 24 0.28 0.64 -1.44
C ALA A 24 0.62 1.05 -0.02
N SER A 25 -0.27 1.80 0.62
CA SER A 25 -0.13 2.17 2.03
C SER A 25 -0.90 1.14 2.85
N VAL A 26 -0.19 0.32 3.61
CA VAL A 26 -0.79 -0.79 4.34
C VAL A 26 -0.59 -0.61 5.82
N VAL A 27 -1.68 -0.73 6.59
CA VAL A 27 -1.63 -0.67 8.04
C VAL A 27 -1.08 -2.00 8.56
N CYS A 28 0.01 -1.93 9.32
CA CYS A 28 0.69 -3.08 9.88
C CYS A 28 0.67 -3.00 11.39
N GLY A 29 0.89 -4.14 12.05
CA GLY A 29 0.91 -4.20 13.50
C GLY A 29 -0.47 -4.42 14.09
N SER A 30 -0.52 -4.76 15.37
CA SER A 30 -1.77 -5.13 16.02
C SER A 30 -2.30 -4.04 16.96
N SER A 31 -1.53 -3.59 17.95
CA SER A 31 -2.05 -2.67 18.94
C SER A 31 -1.59 -1.23 18.70
N ALA A 32 -0.39 -1.04 18.21
CA ALA A 32 0.15 0.29 17.92
C ALA A 32 0.46 0.38 16.43
N GLY A 33 -0.55 0.16 15.62
CA GLY A 33 -0.40 0.06 14.18
C GLY A 33 0.44 1.17 13.55
N TYR A 34 1.16 0.82 12.52
CA TYR A 34 1.93 1.74 11.70
C TYR A 34 1.64 1.45 10.24
N THR A 35 1.96 2.41 9.38
CA THR A 35 1.68 2.26 7.96
C THR A 35 2.98 2.16 7.18
N LEU A 36 3.04 1.18 6.29
CA LEU A 36 4.13 1.05 5.33
C LEU A 36 3.64 1.50 3.96
N ASN A 37 4.37 2.42 3.34
CA ASN A 37 4.08 2.92 2.01
C ASN A 37 5.02 2.22 1.03
N ILE A 38 4.50 1.24 0.31
CA ILE A 38 5.31 0.38 -0.54
C ILE A 38 5.12 0.78 -2.00
N PRO A 39 6.20 1.12 -2.73
CA PRO A 39 6.07 1.42 -4.16
C PRO A 39 5.62 0.20 -4.93
N ILE A 40 4.67 0.39 -5.83
CA ILE A 40 4.19 -0.66 -6.71
C ILE A 40 4.18 -0.14 -8.14
N THR A 41 4.18 -1.05 -9.10
CA THR A 41 4.18 -0.68 -10.51
C THR A 41 2.75 -0.37 -10.99
N SER A 42 2.65 0.36 -12.10
CA SER A 42 1.34 0.61 -12.72
C SER A 42 0.67 -0.69 -13.13
N GLU A 43 1.44 -1.69 -13.52
CA GLU A 43 0.93 -3.00 -13.88
C GLU A 43 0.33 -3.71 -12.66
N GLN A 44 1.01 -3.66 -11.52
CA GLN A 44 0.48 -4.20 -10.27
C GLN A 44 -0.82 -3.51 -9.87
N VAL A 45 -0.88 -2.19 -10.02
CA VAL A 45 -2.10 -1.44 -9.72
C VAL A 45 -3.25 -1.92 -10.59
N SER A 46 -3.01 -2.06 -11.88
CA SER A 46 -4.02 -2.54 -12.81
C SER A 46 -4.54 -3.91 -12.40
N ASP A 47 -3.63 -4.82 -12.04
CA ASP A 47 -4.00 -6.18 -11.65
C ASP A 47 -4.85 -6.19 -10.37
N VAL A 48 -4.43 -5.47 -9.34
CA VAL A 48 -5.16 -5.49 -8.06
C VAL A 48 -6.46 -4.69 -8.11
N MET A 49 -6.57 -3.73 -9.01
CA MET A 49 -7.82 -3.00 -9.19
C MET A 49 -8.87 -3.84 -9.89
N GLU A 50 -8.46 -4.79 -10.72
CA GLU A 50 -9.36 -5.68 -11.42
C GLU A 50 -9.72 -6.92 -10.63
N ASP A 51 -8.87 -7.31 -9.67
CA ASP A 51 -9.07 -8.56 -8.93
C ASP A 51 -8.87 -8.32 -7.44
N ASP A 52 -9.98 -8.28 -6.70
CA ASP A 52 -9.96 -8.03 -5.25
C ASP A 52 -9.15 -9.09 -4.51
N GLN A 53 -9.10 -10.32 -5.02
CA GLN A 53 -8.34 -11.37 -4.39
C GLN A 53 -6.84 -11.08 -4.45
N LEU A 54 -6.37 -10.58 -5.59
CA LEU A 54 -4.98 -10.18 -5.74
C LEU A 54 -4.65 -9.02 -4.80
N LEU A 55 -5.58 -8.08 -4.65
CA LEU A 55 -5.41 -6.97 -3.73
C LEU A 55 -5.31 -7.45 -2.28
N ASP A 56 -6.19 -8.36 -1.88
CA ASP A 56 -6.17 -8.93 -0.54
C ASP A 56 -4.86 -9.68 -0.28
N GLU A 57 -4.36 -10.40 -1.26
CA GLU A 57 -3.08 -11.11 -1.14
C GLU A 57 -1.92 -10.14 -0.96
N LEU A 58 -1.88 -9.05 -1.75
CA LEU A 58 -0.83 -8.06 -1.63
C LEU A 58 -0.86 -7.37 -0.27
N VAL A 59 -2.03 -6.89 0.12
CA VAL A 59 -2.22 -6.21 1.41
C VAL A 59 -1.90 -7.16 2.57
N GLY A 60 -2.41 -8.38 2.51
CA GLY A 60 -2.18 -9.38 3.54
C GLY A 60 -0.71 -9.74 3.68
N GLU A 61 0.00 -9.87 2.57
CA GLU A 61 1.42 -10.19 2.59
C GLU A 61 2.23 -9.09 3.28
N ILE A 62 1.96 -7.84 2.95
CA ILE A 62 2.65 -6.70 3.55
C ILE A 62 2.30 -6.60 5.04
N ALA A 63 1.04 -6.73 5.39
CA ALA A 63 0.58 -6.62 6.77
C ALA A 63 1.09 -7.76 7.64
N PHE A 64 1.18 -8.96 7.09
CA PHE A 64 1.60 -10.15 7.81
C PHE A 64 3.11 -10.22 8.00
N ALA A 65 3.88 -9.77 7.01
CA ALA A 65 5.34 -9.82 7.05
C ALA A 65 5.95 -8.45 6.78
N PRO A 66 5.68 -7.45 7.63
CA PRO A 66 6.12 -6.08 7.36
C PRO A 66 7.64 -5.94 7.31
N LYS A 67 8.36 -6.78 8.02
CA LYS A 67 9.82 -6.72 8.02
C LYS A 67 10.43 -6.97 6.65
N ARG A 68 9.74 -7.72 5.81
CA ARG A 68 10.20 -8.00 4.44
C ARG A 68 10.10 -6.76 3.55
N TYR A 69 9.26 -5.81 3.94
CA TYR A 69 8.97 -4.63 3.13
C TYR A 69 9.53 -3.34 3.70
N LEU A 70 10.15 -3.40 4.89
CA LEU A 70 10.69 -2.19 5.52
C LEU A 70 11.71 -1.47 4.64
N ALA A 71 12.54 -2.21 3.93
CA ALA A 71 13.54 -1.62 3.05
C ALA A 71 12.93 -0.91 1.85
N GLN A 72 11.68 -1.22 1.52
CA GLN A 72 10.97 -0.61 0.40
C GLN A 72 10.07 0.54 0.82
N HIS A 73 9.87 0.71 2.12
CA HIS A 73 9.00 1.76 2.64
C HIS A 73 9.49 3.14 2.24
N VAL A 74 8.57 3.97 1.79
CA VAL A 74 8.83 5.35 1.42
C VAL A 74 8.06 6.25 2.39
N SER A 75 8.75 7.22 2.97
CA SER A 75 8.09 8.22 3.80
C SER A 75 7.55 9.34 2.92
N PHE A 76 6.29 9.73 3.19
CA PHE A 76 5.69 10.86 2.48
C PHE A 76 5.86 12.17 3.25
N ASP A 77 6.56 12.12 4.36
CA ASP A 77 6.83 13.33 5.14
C ASP A 77 7.81 14.25 4.41
N ASN A 78 7.57 15.50 4.50
CA ASN A 78 8.42 16.52 3.92
C ASN A 78 9.29 17.17 4.98
#